data_f57c8512095e98353cd95932488cdc1e
#
_entry.id   f57c8512095e98353cd95932488cdc1e
#
_cell.length_a   1.000
_cell.length_b   1.000
_cell.length_c   1.000
_cell.angle_alpha   90.00
_cell.angle_beta   90.00
_cell.angle_gamma   90.00
#
_symmetry.space_group_name_H-M   'P 1'
#
loop_
_entity.id
_entity.type
_entity.pdbx_description
1 polymer ?
#
loop_
_entity_poly.entity_id
_entity_poly.type
_entity_poly.pdbx_seq_one_letter_code
_entity_poly.pdbx_strand_id
1 'polypeptide(L)'
;MIPFLTFAQWNYGNLNNEIGTYASGNIVFLGFDDFEFKLIKSKNKDLVLSINSEYFIEDYYYVVISVFNKHFRVSEFEIFERKFNIIELQDLAKNDKYTVAEFLKLLKSDDECILTIKNDNKIIQGFSSLKESSLAINYVLRR
;
A
#
# COMPACT_ATOMS: atom_id res chain seq x y z
N MET A 1 20.30 15.96 15.18
CA MET A 1 19.83 15.90 14.44
C MET A 1 19.22 15.12 13.97
N ILE A 2 18.55 14.92 13.86
CA ILE A 2 17.91 14.21 13.36
C ILE A 2 17.71 13.97 12.36
N PRO A 3 17.75 13.47 11.87
CA PRO A 3 17.57 13.15 10.88
C PRO A 3 16.70 12.87 10.28
N PHE A 4 16.44 12.58 10.00
CA PHE A 4 15.77 12.43 9.40
C PHE A 4 15.23 11.83 8.94
N LEU A 5 15.28 11.93 9.10
CA LEU A 5 14.44 11.40 8.72
C LEU A 5 14.21 10.79 7.67
N THR A 6 14.20 10.01 7.64
CA THR A 6 14.05 9.17 6.55
C THR A 6 12.63 8.87 6.38
N PHE A 7 12.04 9.72 5.66
CA PHE A 7 10.71 9.46 5.31
C PHE A 7 10.63 8.44 4.24
N ALA A 8 9.53 7.82 4.17
CA ALA A 8 9.17 6.95 3.11
C ALA A 8 9.48 7.60 1.80
N GLN A 9 10.43 7.05 1.11
CA GLN A 9 10.69 7.43 -0.25
C GLN A 9 10.02 6.44 -1.15
N TRP A 10 9.46 6.95 -2.23
CA TRP A 10 8.90 6.09 -3.24
C TRP A 10 9.95 5.81 -4.28
N ASN A 11 10.17 4.54 -4.53
CA ASN A 11 11.07 4.06 -5.58
C ASN A 11 10.24 3.43 -6.69
N TYR A 12 10.72 3.50 -7.91
CA TYR A 12 10.02 2.88 -9.02
C TYR A 12 11.01 2.52 -10.12
N GLY A 13 10.60 1.61 -10.98
CA GLY A 13 11.45 1.17 -12.07
C GLY A 13 10.89 -0.05 -12.76
N ASN A 14 11.74 -0.67 -13.55
CA ASN A 14 11.40 -1.93 -14.22
C ASN A 14 11.83 -3.09 -13.34
N LEU A 15 11.04 -4.15 -13.36
CA LEU A 15 11.41 -5.38 -12.68
C LEU A 15 12.56 -6.04 -13.43
N ASN A 16 13.35 -6.80 -12.72
CA ASN A 16 14.41 -7.57 -13.32
C ASN A 16 13.82 -8.52 -14.36
N ASN A 17 14.54 -8.75 -15.44
CA ASN A 17 14.11 -9.60 -16.55
C ASN A 17 12.95 -9.00 -17.34
N GLU A 18 12.72 -7.72 -17.22
CA GLU A 18 11.77 -6.98 -18.05
C GLU A 18 10.34 -7.50 -17.97
N ILE A 19 9.96 -8.08 -16.84
CA ILE A 19 8.64 -8.69 -16.71
C ILE A 19 7.59 -7.74 -16.15
N GLY A 20 7.93 -6.47 -15.97
CA GLY A 20 6.95 -5.49 -15.53
C GLY A 20 7.59 -4.28 -14.90
N THR A 21 6.77 -3.48 -14.22
CA THR A 21 7.18 -2.26 -13.54
C THR A 21 6.75 -2.32 -12.09
N TYR A 22 7.40 -1.52 -11.26
CA TYR A 22 7.06 -1.47 -9.84
C TYR A 22 7.18 -0.06 -9.28
N ALA A 23 6.45 0.16 -8.19
CA ALA A 23 6.63 1.32 -7.32
C ALA A 23 6.54 0.82 -5.88
N SER A 24 7.36 1.35 -5.00
CA SER A 24 7.32 0.96 -3.59
C SER A 24 7.55 2.14 -2.68
N GLY A 25 6.90 2.12 -1.52
CA GLY A 25 7.05 3.12 -0.48
C GLY A 25 7.03 2.46 0.88
N ASN A 26 7.76 3.03 1.82
CA ASN A 26 7.86 2.49 3.18
C ASN A 26 6.71 2.95 4.05
N ILE A 27 6.30 2.09 4.96
CA ILE A 27 5.30 2.39 5.98
C ILE A 27 6.01 2.29 7.32
N VAL A 28 5.93 3.34 8.11
CA VAL A 28 6.61 3.41 9.40
C VAL A 28 5.65 3.04 10.52
N PHE A 29 6.00 2.03 11.30
CA PHE A 29 5.28 1.62 12.49
C PHE A 29 6.20 1.75 13.70
N LEU A 30 5.63 2.20 14.81
CA LEU A 30 6.37 2.25 16.07
C LEU A 30 6.40 0.85 16.68
N GLY A 31 7.58 0.36 16.97
CA GLY A 31 7.75 -0.90 17.67
C GLY A 31 7.60 -2.15 16.81
N PHE A 32 7.56 -2.01 15.51
CA PHE A 32 7.47 -3.13 14.58
C PHE A 32 8.50 -2.98 13.48
N ASP A 33 8.80 -4.08 12.80
CA ASP A 33 9.65 -4.05 11.63
C ASP A 33 9.00 -3.23 10.52
N ASP A 34 9.79 -2.79 9.59
CA ASP A 34 9.30 -1.96 8.50
C ASP A 34 8.33 -2.73 7.61
N PHE A 35 7.30 -2.04 7.21
CA PHE A 35 6.35 -2.53 6.22
C PHE A 35 6.60 -1.77 4.92
N GLU A 36 6.21 -2.37 3.83
CA GLU A 36 6.40 -1.76 2.53
C GLU A 36 5.13 -1.87 1.69
N PHE A 37 4.67 -0.73 1.15
CA PHE A 37 3.70 -0.76 0.05
C PHE A 37 4.46 -1.11 -1.22
N LYS A 38 3.90 -2.01 -2.01
CA LYS A 38 4.50 -2.36 -3.27
C LYS A 38 3.43 -2.51 -4.34
N LEU A 39 3.58 -1.77 -5.42
CA LEU A 39 2.71 -1.83 -6.58
C LEU A 39 3.50 -2.45 -7.72
N ILE A 40 2.97 -3.51 -8.29
CA ILE A 40 3.61 -4.19 -9.40
C ILE A 40 2.60 -4.31 -10.54
N LYS A 41 3.06 -4.00 -11.74
CA LYS A 41 2.29 -4.27 -12.94
C LYS A 41 3.09 -5.22 -13.81
N SER A 42 2.54 -6.39 -14.04
CA SER A 42 3.21 -7.42 -14.82
C SER A 42 3.14 -7.10 -16.31
N LYS A 43 3.89 -7.86 -17.09
CA LYS A 43 3.87 -7.73 -18.52
C LYS A 43 2.47 -7.95 -19.11
N ASN A 44 1.67 -8.77 -18.46
CA ASN A 44 0.28 -9.02 -18.85
C ASN A 44 -0.68 -7.92 -18.43
N LYS A 45 -0.16 -6.84 -17.84
CA LYS A 45 -0.94 -5.71 -17.35
C LYS A 45 -1.72 -6.01 -16.09
N ASP A 46 -1.43 -7.10 -15.40
CA ASP A 46 -2.01 -7.38 -14.10
C ASP A 46 -1.39 -6.47 -13.05
N LEU A 47 -2.24 -5.83 -12.26
CA LEU A 47 -1.82 -4.87 -11.27
C LEU A 47 -2.01 -5.45 -9.88
N VAL A 48 -0.94 -5.48 -9.09
CA VAL A 48 -0.97 -6.00 -7.73
C VAL A 48 -0.45 -4.94 -6.78
N LEU A 49 -1.27 -4.57 -5.80
CA LEU A 49 -0.86 -3.71 -4.71
C LEU A 49 -0.77 -4.57 -3.46
N SER A 50 0.39 -4.57 -2.83
CA SER A 50 0.60 -5.38 -1.65
C SER A 50 1.24 -4.59 -0.52
N ILE A 51 1.03 -5.11 0.69
CA ILE A 51 1.74 -4.68 1.88
C ILE A 51 2.63 -5.83 2.30
N ASN A 52 3.94 -5.62 2.28
CA ASN A 52 4.90 -6.67 2.58
C ASN A 52 5.41 -6.51 4.01
N SER A 53 5.36 -7.59 4.77
CA SER A 53 5.86 -7.59 6.14
C SER A 53 5.92 -9.00 6.69
N GLU A 54 6.87 -9.23 7.60
CA GLU A 54 6.92 -10.46 8.38
C GLU A 54 5.69 -10.62 9.26
N TYR A 55 4.92 -9.55 9.47
CA TYR A 55 3.73 -9.59 10.30
C TYR A 55 2.61 -10.44 9.70
N PHE A 56 2.53 -10.55 8.39
CA PHE A 56 1.43 -11.25 7.73
C PHE A 56 1.72 -12.73 7.59
N ILE A 57 1.50 -13.44 8.69
CA ILE A 57 1.69 -14.90 8.73
C ILE A 57 0.40 -15.65 9.03
N GLU A 58 -0.67 -14.95 9.35
CA GLU A 58 -1.96 -15.55 9.66
C GLU A 58 -2.98 -15.20 8.59
N ASP A 59 -4.12 -15.85 8.63
CA ASP A 59 -5.11 -15.74 7.56
C ASP A 59 -6.07 -14.56 7.68
N TYR A 60 -6.22 -14.00 8.87
CA TYR A 60 -7.23 -12.97 9.08
C TYR A 60 -6.64 -11.63 9.50
N TYR A 61 -6.99 -10.63 8.76
CA TYR A 61 -6.61 -9.26 9.09
C TYR A 61 -7.72 -8.30 8.67
N TYR A 62 -7.89 -7.27 9.47
CA TYR A 62 -8.76 -6.16 9.12
C TYR A 62 -7.83 -4.98 8.83
N VAL A 63 -7.84 -4.53 7.59
CA VAL A 63 -6.90 -3.49 7.14
C VAL A 63 -7.68 -2.29 6.61
N VAL A 64 -7.34 -1.11 7.11
CA VAL A 64 -7.93 0.14 6.66
C VAL A 64 -6.82 1.08 6.22
N ILE A 65 -6.98 1.65 5.05
CA ILE A 65 -6.07 2.67 4.54
C ILE A 65 -6.83 3.99 4.58
N SER A 66 -6.28 4.96 5.31
CA SER A 66 -6.92 6.26 5.49
C SER A 66 -6.14 7.34 4.77
N VAL A 67 -6.82 8.09 3.90
CA VAL A 67 -6.24 9.17 3.11
C VAL A 67 -7.26 10.30 3.06
N PHE A 68 -6.87 11.52 3.39
CA PHE A 68 -7.75 12.69 3.25
C PHE A 68 -9.05 12.59 4.02
N ASN A 69 -9.06 12.14 5.22
CA ASN A 69 -10.30 11.95 5.98
C ASN A 69 -11.24 10.90 5.37
N LYS A 70 -10.76 10.15 4.38
CA LYS A 70 -11.48 9.02 3.84
C LYS A 70 -10.85 7.74 4.33
N HIS A 71 -11.68 6.75 4.61
CA HIS A 71 -11.21 5.49 5.16
C HIS A 71 -11.65 4.37 4.23
N PHE A 72 -10.68 3.61 3.76
CA PHE A 72 -10.93 2.50 2.84
C PHE A 72 -10.56 1.20 3.51
N ARG A 73 -11.52 0.34 3.69
CA ARG A 73 -11.28 -1.00 4.20
C ARG A 73 -10.90 -1.89 3.03
N VAL A 74 -9.89 -2.72 3.23
CA VAL A 74 -9.58 -3.75 2.25
C VAL A 74 -10.66 -4.83 2.40
N SER A 75 -11.56 -4.90 1.43
CA SER A 75 -12.71 -5.80 1.48
C SER A 75 -12.40 -7.18 0.91
N GLU A 76 -11.40 -7.25 0.04
CA GLU A 76 -10.96 -8.51 -0.53
C GLU A 76 -9.44 -8.51 -0.62
N PHE A 77 -8.80 -9.60 -0.18
CA PHE A 77 -7.35 -9.71 -0.17
C PHE A 77 -6.93 -11.17 -0.16
N GLU A 78 -5.64 -11.38 -0.45
CA GLU A 78 -4.99 -12.68 -0.31
C GLU A 78 -3.69 -12.49 0.45
N ILE A 79 -3.32 -13.46 1.28
CA ILE A 79 -2.01 -13.45 1.93
C ILE A 79 -1.19 -14.58 1.33
N PHE A 80 -0.02 -14.23 0.80
CA PHE A 80 0.87 -15.18 0.19
C PHE A 80 2.31 -14.78 0.48
N GLU A 81 3.06 -15.67 1.10
CA GLU A 81 4.46 -15.43 1.43
C GLU A 81 4.69 -14.11 2.16
N ARG A 82 3.84 -13.82 3.15
CA ARG A 82 3.92 -12.59 3.96
C ARG A 82 3.66 -11.32 3.18
N LYS A 83 3.01 -11.46 2.06
CA LYS A 83 2.51 -10.34 1.28
C LYS A 83 1.00 -10.31 1.42
N PHE A 84 0.51 -9.16 1.86
CA PHE A 84 -0.92 -8.92 1.95
C PHE A 84 -1.34 -8.26 0.64
N ASN A 85 -1.86 -9.05 -0.29
CA ASN A 85 -2.24 -8.57 -1.61
C ASN A 85 -3.66 -8.01 -1.58
N ILE A 86 -3.79 -6.75 -1.94
CA ILE A 86 -5.09 -6.06 -1.94
C ILE A 86 -5.80 -6.30 -3.26
N ILE A 87 -7.02 -6.79 -3.18
CA ILE A 87 -7.84 -7.05 -4.37
C ILE A 87 -8.91 -5.98 -4.52
N GLU A 88 -9.60 -5.64 -3.43
CA GLU A 88 -10.70 -4.70 -3.48
C GLU A 88 -10.72 -3.85 -2.22
N LEU A 89 -11.11 -2.60 -2.36
CA LEU A 89 -11.27 -1.69 -1.22
C LEU A 89 -12.69 -1.15 -1.20
N GLN A 90 -13.14 -0.78 -0.01
CA GLN A 90 -14.48 -0.23 0.17
C GLN A 90 -14.40 1.05 0.99
N ASP A 91 -15.00 2.11 0.47
CA ASP A 91 -15.13 3.39 1.19
C ASP A 91 -16.10 3.18 2.34
N LEU A 92 -15.63 3.39 3.56
CA LEU A 92 -16.44 3.12 4.76
C LEU A 92 -17.60 4.11 4.94
N ALA A 93 -17.50 5.31 4.34
CA ALA A 93 -18.57 6.29 4.46
C ALA A 93 -19.70 6.04 3.47
N LYS A 94 -19.35 5.62 2.26
CA LYS A 94 -20.33 5.47 1.17
C LYS A 94 -20.61 4.04 0.76
N ASN A 95 -19.79 3.11 1.25
CA ASN A 95 -19.86 1.68 0.90
C ASN A 95 -19.56 1.39 -0.58
N ASP A 96 -19.05 2.36 -1.32
CA ASP A 96 -18.63 2.14 -2.70
C ASP A 96 -17.38 1.26 -2.72
N LYS A 97 -17.31 0.37 -3.69
CA LYS A 97 -16.16 -0.52 -3.86
C LYS A 97 -15.26 -0.01 -4.96
N TYR A 98 -13.96 -0.23 -4.75
CA TYR A 98 -12.92 0.25 -5.66
C TYR A 98 -11.98 -0.88 -6.01
N THR A 99 -11.61 -0.96 -7.29
CA THR A 99 -10.47 -1.76 -7.69
C THR A 99 -9.20 -1.05 -7.25
N VAL A 100 -8.09 -1.77 -7.26
CA VAL A 100 -6.80 -1.17 -6.94
C VAL A 100 -6.50 0.02 -7.85
N ALA A 101 -6.75 -0.13 -9.15
CA ALA A 101 -6.50 0.95 -10.10
C ALA A 101 -7.34 2.19 -9.78
N GLU A 102 -8.60 2.01 -9.46
CA GLU A 102 -9.48 3.11 -9.09
C GLU A 102 -9.03 3.79 -7.79
N PHE A 103 -8.64 2.97 -6.81
CA PHE A 103 -8.15 3.50 -5.55
C PHE A 103 -6.89 4.34 -5.73
N LEU A 104 -5.95 3.86 -6.55
CA LEU A 104 -4.69 4.57 -6.77
C LEU A 104 -4.89 5.95 -7.39
N LYS A 105 -5.94 6.12 -8.16
CA LYS A 105 -6.23 7.42 -8.76
C LYS A 105 -6.71 8.45 -7.74
N LEU A 106 -7.11 8.00 -6.57
CA LEU A 106 -7.54 8.91 -5.50
C LEU A 106 -6.37 9.44 -4.69
N LEU A 107 -5.21 8.79 -4.77
CA LEU A 107 -4.05 9.19 -4.01
C LEU A 107 -3.41 10.44 -4.62
N LYS A 108 -2.98 11.34 -3.75
CA LYS A 108 -2.30 12.57 -4.16
C LYS A 108 -0.97 12.67 -3.44
N SER A 109 0.01 13.25 -4.12
CA SER A 109 1.37 13.30 -3.63
C SER A 109 1.56 14.02 -2.30
N ASP A 110 0.67 14.95 -2.00
CA ASP A 110 0.81 15.76 -0.79
C ASP A 110 0.18 15.11 0.44
N ASP A 111 -0.52 14.00 0.24
CA ASP A 111 -1.26 13.37 1.33
C ASP A 111 -0.38 12.47 2.14
N GLU A 112 -0.82 12.26 3.35
CA GLU A 112 -0.30 11.24 4.23
C GLU A 112 -1.27 10.08 4.23
N CYS A 113 -0.74 8.88 4.24
CA CYS A 113 -1.54 7.67 4.28
C CYS A 113 -1.34 7.03 5.66
N ILE A 114 -2.44 6.70 6.33
CA ILE A 114 -2.40 5.97 7.58
C ILE A 114 -2.91 4.57 7.34
N LEU A 115 -2.11 3.60 7.74
CA LEU A 115 -2.47 2.19 7.63
C LEU A 115 -2.82 1.67 9.01
N THR A 116 -4.02 1.11 9.16
CA THR A 116 -4.46 0.50 10.40
C THR A 116 -4.67 -0.99 10.16
N ILE A 117 -4.01 -1.81 10.94
CA ILE A 117 -4.11 -3.26 10.83
C ILE A 117 -4.60 -3.83 12.15
N LYS A 118 -5.65 -4.64 12.09
CA LYS A 118 -6.17 -5.36 13.25
C LYS A 118 -6.08 -6.84 12.99
N ASN A 119 -5.59 -7.57 13.99
CA ASN A 119 -5.60 -9.01 13.96
C ASN A 119 -5.79 -9.50 15.39
N ASP A 120 -6.83 -10.27 15.63
CA ASP A 120 -7.22 -10.77 16.95
C ASP A 120 -7.30 -9.61 17.96
N ASN A 121 -6.36 -9.54 18.88
CA ASN A 121 -6.38 -8.53 19.93
C ASN A 121 -5.41 -7.39 19.70
N LYS A 122 -4.78 -7.36 18.54
CA LYS A 122 -3.78 -6.33 18.25
C LYS A 122 -4.29 -5.33 17.24
N ILE A 123 -3.97 -4.06 17.50
CA ILE A 123 -4.24 -2.98 16.55
C ILE A 123 -2.92 -2.22 16.41
N ILE A 124 -2.42 -2.11 15.20
CA ILE A 124 -1.24 -1.31 14.92
C ILE A 124 -1.55 -0.29 13.85
N GLN A 125 -0.89 0.85 13.95
CA GLN A 125 -1.02 1.91 12.96
C GLN A 125 0.34 2.38 12.51
N GLY A 126 0.47 2.57 11.22
CA GLY A 126 1.65 3.13 10.64
C GLY A 126 1.27 4.20 9.64
N PHE A 127 2.23 4.93 9.18
CA PHE A 127 1.95 5.94 8.18
C PHE A 127 3.03 5.97 7.12
N SER A 128 2.62 6.43 5.95
CA SER A 128 3.49 6.59 4.82
C SER A 128 3.20 7.95 4.21
N SER A 129 4.24 8.70 3.89
CA SER A 129 4.06 9.92 3.15
C SER A 129 3.77 9.56 1.70
N LEU A 130 2.77 10.20 1.12
CA LEU A 130 2.49 10.04 -0.30
C LEU A 130 3.24 11.08 -1.14
N LYS A 131 4.16 11.79 -0.53
CA LYS A 131 5.00 12.73 -1.23
C LYS A 131 5.78 12.00 -2.31
N GLU A 132 5.72 12.50 -3.52
CA GLU A 132 6.34 11.91 -4.70
C GLU A 132 5.71 10.59 -5.15
N SER A 133 4.67 10.13 -4.48
CA SER A 133 4.01 8.89 -4.88
C SER A 133 3.38 8.99 -6.28
N SER A 134 2.94 10.17 -6.67
CA SER A 134 2.32 10.35 -7.99
C SER A 134 3.25 9.94 -9.13
N LEU A 135 4.53 10.32 -9.03
CA LEU A 135 5.49 9.94 -10.06
C LEU A 135 5.66 8.42 -10.11
N ALA A 136 5.83 7.81 -8.94
CA ALA A 136 6.05 6.38 -8.86
C ALA A 136 4.83 5.58 -9.34
N ILE A 137 3.66 5.95 -8.87
CA ILE A 137 2.42 5.26 -9.22
C ILE A 137 2.12 5.43 -10.70
N ASN A 138 2.28 6.65 -11.23
CA ASN A 138 2.04 6.90 -12.64
C ASN A 138 3.02 6.15 -13.53
N TYR A 139 4.26 6.00 -13.08
CA TYR A 139 5.22 5.21 -13.82
C TYR A 139 4.69 3.79 -14.05
N VAL A 140 4.13 3.18 -13.01
CA VAL A 140 3.58 1.84 -13.11
C VAL A 140 2.30 1.82 -13.94
N LEU A 141 1.39 2.73 -13.68
CA LEU A 141 0.08 2.71 -14.34
C LEU A 141 0.16 2.95 -15.85
N ARG A 142 1.13 3.73 -16.29
CA ARG A 142 1.25 4.09 -17.71
C ARG A 142 2.05 3.11 -18.53
N ARG A 143 2.76 2.19 -17.90
CA ARG A 143 3.57 1.21 -18.60
C ARG A 143 2.78 -0.09 -18.80
#